data_c6ed7bbc5e1e6b7dff787ed788280b70
#
_entry.id   c6ed7bbc5e1e6b7dff787ed788280b70
#
_cell.length_a   1.000
_cell.length_b   1.000
_cell.length_c   1.000
_cell.angle_alpha   90.00
_cell.angle_beta   90.00
_cell.angle_gamma   90.00
#
_symmetry.space_group_name_H-M   'P 1'
#
loop_
_entity.id
_entity.type
_entity.pdbx_description
1 polymer ?
#
loop_
_entity_poly.entity_id
_entity_poly.type
_entity_poly.pdbx_seq_one_letter_code
_entity_poly.pdbx_strand_id
1 'polypeptide(L)'
;MKKSKIRLQRINLNLKLTMLFVGFFFCVIIIKLCYVVLSSNVDGINLTEFANNRNTTKETLYASRGIIYDVDGKPLAKNANSYKIIAILSASRTTDMSNPQHVVDKENTAVSICNVVASDEYKEDCKKDLLGYFDQNLYQVELGTWGRISEDERQAILKLDLPGIVFETLAKKRQYINSSWASYILGYARSNDEGEIVGEMGIEAYFNDELKGTNGYVE
;
A
#
# COMPACT_ATOMS: atom_id res chain seq x y z
N MET A 1 49.90 -41.81 49.02
CA MET A 1 48.56 -41.27 49.31
C MET A 1 48.50 -39.75 49.52
N LYS A 2 49.48 -39.06 50.07
CA LYS A 2 49.44 -37.57 50.31
C LYS A 2 49.48 -36.72 49.03
N LYS A 3 50.21 -37.15 47.98
CA LYS A 3 50.29 -36.40 46.68
C LYS A 3 48.99 -36.43 45.86
N SER A 4 48.19 -37.49 45.93
CA SER A 4 46.91 -37.57 45.18
C SER A 4 45.84 -36.65 45.79
N LYS A 5 45.77 -36.56 47.13
CA LYS A 5 44.83 -35.63 47.80
C LYS A 5 45.12 -34.15 47.50
N ILE A 6 46.40 -33.78 47.43
CA ILE A 6 46.78 -32.40 47.08
C ILE A 6 46.42 -32.07 45.62
N ARG A 7 46.57 -33.04 44.72
CA ARG A 7 46.21 -32.86 43.30
C ARG A 7 44.69 -32.70 43.12
N LEU A 8 43.90 -33.49 43.81
CA LEU A 8 42.43 -33.43 43.83
C LEU A 8 41.94 -32.07 44.43
N GLN A 9 42.58 -31.60 45.50
CA GLN A 9 42.26 -30.31 46.11
C GLN A 9 42.55 -29.13 45.16
N ARG A 10 43.68 -29.17 44.43
CA ARG A 10 43.99 -28.14 43.41
C ARG A 10 43.04 -28.15 42.24
N ILE A 11 42.63 -29.34 41.76
CA ILE A 11 41.62 -29.47 40.68
C ILE A 11 40.29 -28.91 41.14
N ASN A 12 39.83 -29.22 42.35
CA ASN A 12 38.58 -28.68 42.90
C ASN A 12 38.66 -27.16 43.14
N LEU A 13 39.82 -26.61 43.52
CA LEU A 13 40.01 -25.18 43.68
C LEU A 13 39.96 -24.44 42.33
N ASN A 14 40.66 -24.98 41.34
CA ASN A 14 40.61 -24.40 39.96
C ASN A 14 39.21 -24.47 39.36
N LEU A 15 38.49 -25.60 39.57
CA LEU A 15 37.09 -25.72 39.11
C LEU A 15 36.18 -24.71 39.80
N LYS A 16 36.33 -24.52 41.12
CA LYS A 16 35.56 -23.49 41.83
C LYS A 16 35.88 -22.07 41.33
N LEU A 17 37.16 -21.78 41.04
CA LEU A 17 37.60 -20.51 40.54
C LEU A 17 37.05 -20.24 39.15
N THR A 18 37.05 -21.24 38.27
CA THR A 18 36.46 -21.09 36.92
C THR A 18 34.95 -20.93 36.99
N MET A 19 34.23 -21.69 37.84
CA MET A 19 32.80 -21.46 38.07
C MET A 19 32.47 -20.07 38.58
N LEU A 20 33.28 -19.56 39.49
CA LEU A 20 33.12 -18.21 40.06
C LEU A 20 33.37 -17.15 38.99
N PHE A 21 34.37 -17.34 38.13
CA PHE A 21 34.66 -16.42 37.00
C PHE A 21 33.53 -16.42 35.97
N VAL A 22 33.04 -17.61 35.60
CA VAL A 22 31.89 -17.74 34.67
C VAL A 22 30.63 -17.11 35.28
N GLY A 23 30.37 -17.36 36.58
CA GLY A 23 29.22 -16.76 37.28
C GLY A 23 29.32 -15.22 37.33
N PHE A 24 30.54 -14.67 37.59
CA PHE A 24 30.76 -13.25 37.57
C PHE A 24 30.49 -12.64 36.19
N PHE A 25 30.96 -13.30 35.12
CA PHE A 25 30.71 -12.85 33.75
C PHE A 25 29.21 -12.85 33.39
N PHE A 26 28.50 -13.88 33.85
CA PHE A 26 27.03 -13.97 33.68
C PHE A 26 26.31 -12.84 34.45
N CYS A 27 26.71 -12.54 35.66
CA CYS A 27 26.16 -11.41 36.41
C CYS A 27 26.36 -10.06 35.69
N VAL A 28 27.53 -9.83 35.10
CA VAL A 28 27.81 -8.60 34.35
C VAL A 28 26.87 -8.48 33.14
N ILE A 29 26.62 -9.61 32.41
CA ILE A 29 25.68 -9.62 31.28
C ILE A 29 24.27 -9.31 31.76
N ILE A 30 23.81 -9.95 32.84
CA ILE A 30 22.46 -9.72 33.38
C ILE A 30 22.30 -8.25 33.81
N ILE A 31 23.29 -7.67 34.52
CA ILE A 31 23.25 -6.26 34.91
C ILE A 31 23.16 -5.37 33.67
N LYS A 32 23.93 -5.64 32.63
CA LYS A 32 23.89 -4.90 31.37
C LYS A 32 22.50 -5.01 30.68
N LEU A 33 21.92 -6.20 30.65
CA LEU A 33 20.57 -6.43 30.11
C LEU A 33 19.51 -5.67 30.92
N CYS A 34 19.57 -5.76 32.27
CA CYS A 34 18.67 -4.99 33.12
C CYS A 34 18.81 -3.48 32.91
N TYR A 35 20.04 -3.00 32.75
CA TYR A 35 20.29 -1.59 32.43
C TYR A 35 19.64 -1.18 31.11
N VAL A 36 19.79 -1.96 30.04
CA VAL A 36 19.18 -1.68 28.75
C VAL A 36 17.64 -1.71 28.79
N VAL A 37 17.07 -2.67 29.52
CA VAL A 37 15.60 -2.82 29.64
C VAL A 37 14.98 -1.71 30.49
N LEU A 38 15.68 -1.30 31.58
CA LEU A 38 15.16 -0.25 32.48
C LEU A 38 15.51 1.17 32.02
N SER A 39 16.51 1.32 31.15
CA SER A 39 16.93 2.61 30.63
C SER A 39 16.11 2.98 29.40
N SER A 40 15.38 4.08 29.47
CA SER A 40 14.69 4.65 28.30
C SER A 40 15.66 5.25 27.26
N ASN A 41 16.93 5.46 27.63
CA ASN A 41 17.98 6.01 26.78
C ASN A 41 19.20 5.08 26.78
N VAL A 42 19.57 4.57 25.60
CA VAL A 42 20.77 3.75 25.38
C VAL A 42 21.58 4.39 24.26
N ASP A 43 22.85 4.68 24.53
CA ASP A 43 23.79 5.29 23.58
C ASP A 43 23.27 6.57 22.91
N GLY A 44 22.53 7.40 23.65
CA GLY A 44 21.95 8.66 23.15
C GLY A 44 20.64 8.51 22.36
N ILE A 45 20.12 7.29 22.21
CA ILE A 45 18.86 7.01 21.53
C ILE A 45 17.77 6.79 22.58
N ASN A 46 16.69 7.57 22.49
CA ASN A 46 15.48 7.37 23.30
C ASN A 46 14.68 6.18 22.73
N LEU A 47 14.78 5.02 23.39
CA LEU A 47 14.14 3.78 22.93
C LEU A 47 12.60 3.88 22.89
N THR A 48 12.00 4.67 23.77
CA THR A 48 10.55 4.86 23.79
C THR A 48 10.10 5.69 22.60
N GLU A 49 10.83 6.75 22.28
CA GLU A 49 10.57 7.59 21.11
C GLU A 49 10.81 6.81 19.80
N PHE A 50 11.91 6.02 19.76
CA PHE A 50 12.20 5.16 18.63
C PHE A 50 11.11 4.08 18.41
N ALA A 51 10.61 3.46 19.47
CA ALA A 51 9.52 2.49 19.41
C ALA A 51 8.20 3.14 18.96
N ASN A 52 7.89 4.32 19.49
CA ASN A 52 6.68 5.07 19.09
C ASN A 52 6.75 5.49 17.62
N ASN A 53 7.87 6.04 17.17
CA ASN A 53 8.06 6.46 15.78
C ASN A 53 8.04 5.27 14.79
N ARG A 54 8.32 4.07 15.25
CA ARG A 54 8.26 2.85 14.44
C ARG A 54 6.87 2.21 14.41
N ASN A 55 6.09 2.39 15.47
CA ASN A 55 4.75 1.82 15.60
C ASN A 55 3.64 2.78 15.15
N THR A 56 3.92 4.08 15.07
CA THR A 56 3.01 5.09 14.54
C THR A 56 3.43 5.49 13.14
N THR A 57 2.73 5.00 12.15
CA THR A 57 2.85 5.48 10.76
C THR A 57 1.81 6.56 10.56
N LYS A 58 2.24 7.81 10.42
CA LYS A 58 1.34 8.90 10.05
C LYS A 58 1.08 8.81 8.56
N GLU A 59 -0.14 8.48 8.20
CA GLU A 59 -0.60 8.51 6.81
C GLU A 59 -1.36 9.81 6.55
N THR A 60 -0.94 10.56 5.54
CA THR A 60 -1.61 11.80 5.16
C THR A 60 -2.89 11.47 4.39
N LEU A 61 -4.03 11.91 4.91
CA LEU A 61 -5.30 11.87 4.21
C LEU A 61 -5.47 13.15 3.40
N TYR A 62 -5.22 13.06 2.09
CA TYR A 62 -5.37 14.21 1.20
C TYR A 62 -6.82 14.64 1.11
N ALA A 63 -7.04 15.94 1.29
CA ALA A 63 -8.35 16.54 1.13
C ALA A 63 -8.91 16.31 -0.28
N SER A 64 -10.22 16.23 -0.39
CA SER A 64 -10.87 16.22 -1.70
C SER A 64 -10.88 17.65 -2.22
N ARG A 65 -10.33 17.87 -3.43
CA ARG A 65 -10.34 19.17 -4.08
C ARG A 65 -11.78 19.66 -4.30
N GLY A 66 -12.05 20.92 -4.06
CA GLY A 66 -13.36 21.56 -4.23
C GLY A 66 -13.94 21.35 -5.64
N ILE A 67 -15.25 21.31 -5.76
CA ILE A 67 -15.95 21.21 -7.04
C ILE A 67 -16.15 22.61 -7.63
N ILE A 68 -15.93 22.77 -8.94
CA ILE A 68 -16.22 24.00 -9.65
C ILE A 68 -17.58 23.81 -10.32
N TYR A 69 -18.49 24.72 -10.07
CA TYR A 69 -19.84 24.73 -10.61
C TYR A 69 -20.05 25.86 -11.61
N ASP A 70 -21.01 25.70 -12.51
CA ASP A 70 -21.55 26.80 -13.30
C ASP A 70 -22.59 27.61 -12.49
N VAL A 71 -23.16 28.62 -13.12
CA VAL A 71 -24.19 29.50 -12.53
C VAL A 71 -25.50 28.74 -12.18
N ASP A 72 -25.77 27.64 -12.84
CA ASP A 72 -26.93 26.78 -12.63
C ASP A 72 -26.68 25.67 -11.57
N GLY A 73 -25.47 25.65 -10.99
CA GLY A 73 -25.07 24.65 -10.00
C GLY A 73 -24.67 23.30 -10.61
N LYS A 74 -24.43 23.23 -11.92
CA LYS A 74 -23.93 22.03 -12.57
C LYS A 74 -22.42 21.94 -12.42
N PRO A 75 -21.86 20.78 -12.04
CA PRO A 75 -20.44 20.63 -11.86
C PRO A 75 -19.70 20.72 -13.21
N LEU A 76 -18.71 21.61 -13.30
CA LEU A 76 -17.80 21.75 -14.43
C LEU A 76 -16.53 20.93 -14.23
N ALA A 77 -16.01 20.93 -12.98
CA ALA A 77 -14.86 20.13 -12.58
C ALA A 77 -15.12 19.49 -11.22
N LYS A 78 -14.93 18.18 -11.10
CA LYS A 78 -15.09 17.40 -9.86
C LYS A 78 -13.96 16.39 -9.71
N ASN A 79 -13.79 15.86 -8.51
CA ASN A 79 -12.89 14.72 -8.30
C ASN A 79 -13.61 13.42 -8.71
N ALA A 80 -12.86 12.56 -9.38
CA ALA A 80 -13.29 11.21 -9.68
C ALA A 80 -12.31 10.23 -9.05
N ASN A 81 -12.84 9.21 -8.39
CA ASN A 81 -12.03 8.09 -7.95
C ASN A 81 -11.59 7.30 -9.18
N SER A 82 -10.34 6.87 -9.18
CA SER A 82 -9.84 5.92 -10.16
C SER A 82 -9.34 4.67 -9.45
N TYR A 83 -9.42 3.55 -10.11
CA TYR A 83 -9.07 2.25 -9.56
C TYR A 83 -8.13 1.53 -10.50
N LYS A 84 -7.34 0.61 -9.95
CA LYS A 84 -6.64 -0.39 -10.74
C LYS A 84 -7.23 -1.77 -10.46
N ILE A 85 -7.28 -2.56 -11.50
CA ILE A 85 -7.69 -3.96 -11.42
C ILE A 85 -6.47 -4.81 -11.15
N ILE A 86 -6.57 -5.64 -10.13
CA ILE A 86 -5.59 -6.67 -9.79
C ILE A 86 -6.26 -8.03 -9.97
N ALA A 87 -5.65 -8.89 -10.77
CA ALA A 87 -6.07 -10.27 -10.93
C ALA A 87 -5.22 -11.20 -10.05
N ILE A 88 -5.86 -11.97 -9.21
CA ILE A 88 -5.21 -12.99 -8.38
C ILE A 88 -5.15 -14.28 -9.20
N LEU A 89 -3.94 -14.75 -9.48
CA LEU A 89 -3.71 -15.92 -10.35
C LEU A 89 -3.47 -17.19 -9.55
N SER A 90 -2.95 -17.06 -8.33
CA SER A 90 -2.58 -18.22 -7.53
C SER A 90 -3.78 -18.89 -6.88
N ALA A 91 -3.96 -20.17 -7.19
CA ALA A 91 -4.98 -21.02 -6.57
C ALA A 91 -4.79 -21.18 -5.03
N SER A 92 -3.60 -20.88 -4.51
CA SER A 92 -3.33 -20.93 -3.06
C SER A 92 -4.14 -19.91 -2.25
N ARG A 93 -4.71 -18.89 -2.90
CA ARG A 93 -5.62 -17.92 -2.28
C ARG A 93 -6.98 -18.54 -1.95
N THR A 94 -7.40 -19.55 -2.69
CA THR A 94 -8.71 -20.19 -2.56
C THR A 94 -8.65 -21.26 -1.48
N THR A 95 -9.38 -21.07 -0.39
CA THR A 95 -9.56 -22.07 0.66
C THR A 95 -10.81 -22.92 0.46
N ASP A 96 -11.81 -22.36 -0.21
CA ASP A 96 -13.07 -23.04 -0.54
C ASP A 96 -13.30 -23.00 -2.07
N MET A 97 -13.33 -24.17 -2.70
CA MET A 97 -13.53 -24.30 -4.15
C MET A 97 -14.95 -23.93 -4.61
N SER A 98 -15.92 -23.87 -3.69
CA SER A 98 -17.26 -23.36 -4.00
C SER A 98 -17.30 -21.84 -4.17
N ASN A 99 -16.29 -21.14 -3.63
CA ASN A 99 -16.12 -19.69 -3.75
C ASN A 99 -14.65 -19.33 -4.08
N PRO A 100 -14.22 -19.51 -5.32
CA PRO A 100 -12.83 -19.32 -5.71
C PRO A 100 -12.41 -17.85 -5.58
N GLN A 101 -11.24 -17.63 -4.99
CA GLN A 101 -10.64 -16.30 -4.77
C GLN A 101 -9.49 -16.03 -5.77
N HIS A 102 -9.43 -16.76 -6.86
CA HIS A 102 -8.46 -16.59 -7.95
C HIS A 102 -9.16 -16.68 -9.31
N VAL A 103 -8.53 -16.20 -10.36
CA VAL A 103 -9.05 -16.29 -11.73
C VAL A 103 -9.06 -17.75 -12.17
N VAL A 104 -10.27 -18.32 -12.32
CA VAL A 104 -10.48 -19.71 -12.72
C VAL A 104 -10.58 -19.82 -14.24
N ASP A 105 -11.44 -19.00 -14.84
CA ASP A 105 -11.65 -18.95 -16.30
C ASP A 105 -11.00 -17.67 -16.85
N LYS A 106 -9.77 -17.82 -17.32
CA LYS A 106 -8.97 -16.71 -17.85
C LYS A 106 -9.63 -16.07 -19.07
N GLU A 107 -10.17 -16.90 -19.95
CA GLU A 107 -10.73 -16.43 -21.22
C GLU A 107 -12.03 -15.64 -21.00
N ASN A 108 -12.97 -16.21 -20.25
CA ASN A 108 -14.20 -15.52 -19.89
C ASN A 108 -13.93 -14.25 -19.08
N THR A 109 -12.99 -14.28 -18.13
CA THR A 109 -12.62 -13.10 -17.34
C THR A 109 -12.05 -12.00 -18.23
N ALA A 110 -11.15 -12.33 -19.17
CA ALA A 110 -10.58 -11.36 -20.10
C ALA A 110 -11.66 -10.73 -20.99
N VAL A 111 -12.51 -11.54 -21.61
CA VAL A 111 -13.60 -11.04 -22.46
C VAL A 111 -14.57 -10.16 -21.69
N SER A 112 -14.94 -10.57 -20.50
CA SER A 112 -15.87 -9.83 -19.64
C SER A 112 -15.34 -8.46 -19.23
N ILE A 113 -14.08 -8.38 -18.83
CA ILE A 113 -13.43 -7.11 -18.49
C ILE A 113 -13.30 -6.23 -19.75
N CYS A 114 -12.81 -6.77 -20.87
CA CYS A 114 -12.61 -6.00 -22.08
C CYS A 114 -13.93 -5.45 -22.67
N ASN A 115 -15.04 -6.13 -22.47
CA ASN A 115 -16.34 -5.59 -22.87
C ASN A 115 -16.75 -4.32 -22.09
N VAL A 116 -16.18 -4.11 -20.90
CA VAL A 116 -16.48 -2.93 -20.08
C VAL A 116 -15.46 -1.82 -20.34
N VAL A 117 -14.16 -2.15 -20.45
CA VAL A 117 -13.08 -1.16 -20.44
C VAL A 117 -12.60 -0.77 -21.85
N ALA A 118 -12.86 -1.57 -22.86
CA ALA A 118 -12.38 -1.33 -24.23
C ALA A 118 -13.53 -0.96 -25.18
N SER A 119 -13.27 -0.02 -26.09
CA SER A 119 -14.15 0.23 -27.22
C SER A 119 -14.11 -0.95 -28.20
N ASP A 120 -15.14 -1.09 -29.02
CA ASP A 120 -15.29 -2.24 -29.94
C ASP A 120 -14.07 -2.48 -30.83
N GLU A 121 -13.37 -1.42 -31.23
CA GLU A 121 -12.17 -1.46 -32.05
C GLU A 121 -10.98 -2.14 -31.35
N TYR A 122 -10.87 -2.00 -30.02
CA TYR A 122 -9.71 -2.47 -29.25
C TYR A 122 -10.00 -3.70 -28.38
N LYS A 123 -11.16 -4.33 -28.50
CA LYS A 123 -11.52 -5.49 -27.67
C LYS A 123 -10.58 -6.67 -27.85
N GLU A 124 -10.19 -6.95 -29.09
CA GLU A 124 -9.28 -8.08 -29.38
C GLU A 124 -7.86 -7.81 -28.84
N ASP A 125 -7.35 -6.59 -28.94
CA ASP A 125 -6.06 -6.22 -28.39
C ASP A 125 -6.10 -6.30 -26.85
N CYS A 126 -7.17 -5.78 -26.24
CA CYS A 126 -7.40 -5.89 -24.80
C CYS A 126 -7.41 -7.36 -24.35
N LYS A 127 -8.18 -8.22 -25.03
CA LYS A 127 -8.27 -9.65 -24.71
C LYS A 127 -6.90 -10.32 -24.78
N LYS A 128 -6.14 -10.05 -25.83
CA LYS A 128 -4.80 -10.60 -26.02
C LYS A 128 -3.85 -10.18 -24.90
N ASP A 129 -3.86 -8.90 -24.53
CA ASP A 129 -3.04 -8.37 -23.46
C ASP A 129 -3.42 -8.98 -22.11
N LEU A 130 -4.72 -9.05 -21.79
CA LEU A 130 -5.19 -9.63 -20.53
C LEU A 130 -4.84 -11.11 -20.41
N LEU A 131 -4.98 -11.89 -21.46
CA LEU A 131 -4.55 -13.28 -21.47
C LEU A 131 -3.04 -13.40 -21.24
N GLY A 132 -2.24 -12.50 -21.84
CA GLY A 132 -0.79 -12.44 -21.59
C GLY A 132 -0.45 -12.13 -20.13
N TYR A 133 -1.25 -11.29 -19.45
CA TYR A 133 -1.09 -11.06 -18.00
C TYR A 133 -1.49 -12.29 -17.18
N PHE A 134 -2.60 -12.96 -17.53
CA PHE A 134 -3.11 -14.13 -16.80
C PHE A 134 -2.23 -15.39 -16.97
N ASP A 135 -1.41 -15.45 -18.00
CA ASP A 135 -0.49 -16.57 -18.23
C ASP A 135 0.85 -16.44 -17.48
N GLN A 136 1.04 -15.31 -16.79
CA GLN A 136 2.23 -15.14 -15.95
C GLN A 136 2.16 -16.06 -14.72
N ASN A 137 3.31 -16.64 -14.36
CA ASN A 137 3.43 -17.45 -13.14
C ASN A 137 3.67 -16.56 -11.91
N LEU A 138 2.69 -15.72 -11.58
CA LEU A 138 2.71 -14.79 -10.47
C LEU A 138 1.57 -15.09 -9.51
N TYR A 139 1.70 -14.62 -8.26
CA TYR A 139 0.62 -14.70 -7.29
C TYR A 139 -0.58 -13.82 -7.70
N GLN A 140 -0.27 -12.60 -8.12
CA GLN A 140 -1.23 -11.62 -8.64
C GLN A 140 -0.57 -10.74 -9.70
N VAL A 141 -1.37 -10.13 -10.55
CA VAL A 141 -0.91 -9.24 -11.62
C VAL A 141 -1.82 -8.02 -11.75
N GLU A 142 -1.24 -6.86 -12.02
CA GLU A 142 -1.98 -5.66 -12.41
C GLU A 142 -2.25 -5.70 -13.92
N LEU A 143 -3.45 -5.31 -14.34
CA LEU A 143 -3.86 -5.40 -15.74
C LEU A 143 -3.39 -4.21 -16.61
N GLY A 144 -2.29 -3.57 -16.21
CA GLY A 144 -1.65 -2.51 -16.97
C GLY A 144 -2.59 -1.35 -17.34
N THR A 145 -2.54 -0.95 -18.61
CA THR A 145 -3.36 0.16 -19.13
C THR A 145 -4.86 -0.14 -19.05
N TRP A 146 -5.26 -1.35 -19.36
CA TRP A 146 -6.67 -1.81 -19.33
C TRP A 146 -7.23 -1.94 -17.91
N GLY A 147 -6.35 -2.06 -16.93
CA GLY A 147 -6.73 -2.15 -15.52
C GLY A 147 -6.98 -0.80 -14.83
N ARG A 148 -6.78 0.33 -15.50
CA ARG A 148 -7.03 1.67 -14.93
C ARG A 148 -8.42 2.14 -15.29
N ILE A 149 -9.33 2.06 -14.32
CA ILE A 149 -10.76 2.23 -14.53
C ILE A 149 -11.36 3.34 -13.66
N SER A 150 -12.49 3.85 -14.13
CA SER A 150 -13.37 4.76 -13.41
C SER A 150 -14.26 4.02 -12.40
N GLU A 151 -14.99 4.76 -11.55
CA GLU A 151 -15.99 4.17 -10.64
C GLU A 151 -17.12 3.47 -11.38
N ASP A 152 -17.58 4.03 -12.51
CA ASP A 152 -18.68 3.46 -13.29
C ASP A 152 -18.28 2.09 -13.90
N GLU A 153 -17.08 2.01 -14.47
CA GLU A 153 -16.51 0.75 -14.98
C GLU A 153 -16.28 -0.26 -13.86
N ARG A 154 -15.78 0.19 -12.69
CA ARG A 154 -15.63 -0.66 -11.51
C ARG A 154 -16.96 -1.28 -11.10
N GLN A 155 -18.02 -0.47 -11.02
CA GLN A 155 -19.36 -0.95 -10.67
C GLN A 155 -19.91 -1.93 -11.72
N ALA A 156 -19.61 -1.71 -13.01
CA ALA A 156 -19.98 -2.62 -14.07
C ALA A 156 -19.29 -3.98 -13.93
N ILE A 157 -17.98 -3.98 -13.65
CA ILE A 157 -17.20 -5.21 -13.46
C ILE A 157 -17.60 -5.93 -12.16
N LEU A 158 -17.88 -5.21 -11.07
CA LEU A 158 -18.37 -5.81 -9.82
C LEU A 158 -19.65 -6.62 -10.01
N LYS A 159 -20.57 -6.15 -10.89
CA LYS A 159 -21.82 -6.87 -11.19
C LYS A 159 -21.60 -8.18 -11.94
N LEU A 160 -20.44 -8.37 -12.55
CA LEU A 160 -20.10 -9.61 -13.26
C LEU A 160 -19.63 -10.73 -12.32
N ASP A 161 -19.38 -10.40 -11.05
CA ASP A 161 -18.95 -11.32 -9.99
C ASP A 161 -17.80 -12.26 -10.43
N LEU A 162 -16.77 -11.65 -11.01
CA LEU A 162 -15.62 -12.38 -11.56
C LEU A 162 -14.69 -12.82 -10.44
N PRO A 163 -14.44 -14.13 -10.25
CA PRO A 163 -13.59 -14.62 -9.19
C PRO A 163 -12.14 -14.18 -9.39
N GLY A 164 -11.50 -13.79 -8.30
CA GLY A 164 -10.09 -13.38 -8.29
C GLY A 164 -9.81 -11.97 -8.80
N ILE A 165 -10.83 -11.18 -9.10
CA ILE A 165 -10.67 -9.77 -9.49
C ILE A 165 -10.84 -8.89 -8.27
N VAL A 166 -9.82 -8.06 -8.00
CA VAL A 166 -9.76 -7.14 -6.86
C VAL A 166 -9.46 -5.73 -7.37
N PHE A 167 -10.02 -4.74 -6.68
CA PHE A 167 -9.82 -3.33 -7.03
C PHE A 167 -9.00 -2.64 -5.95
N GLU A 168 -8.00 -1.90 -6.36
CA GLU A 168 -7.25 -1.01 -5.49
C GLU A 168 -7.52 0.45 -5.88
N THR A 169 -7.80 1.28 -4.90
CA THR A 169 -8.05 2.70 -5.13
C THR A 169 -6.73 3.39 -5.51
N LEU A 170 -6.74 4.06 -6.64
CA LEU A 170 -5.66 4.96 -7.06
C LEU A 170 -5.91 6.37 -6.53
N ALA A 171 -4.91 7.24 -6.69
CA ALA A 171 -5.08 8.65 -6.41
C ALA A 171 -6.28 9.23 -7.16
N LYS A 172 -7.02 10.12 -6.48
CA LYS A 172 -8.15 10.83 -7.10
C LYS A 172 -7.67 11.59 -8.33
N LYS A 173 -8.46 11.54 -9.40
CA LYS A 173 -8.23 12.31 -10.60
C LYS A 173 -9.20 13.47 -10.69
N ARG A 174 -8.77 14.56 -11.33
CA ARG A 174 -9.65 15.66 -11.68
C ARG A 174 -10.40 15.32 -12.97
N GLN A 175 -11.73 15.36 -12.93
CA GLN A 175 -12.61 15.10 -14.06
C GLN A 175 -13.30 16.40 -14.48
N TYR A 176 -13.23 16.73 -15.77
CA TYR A 176 -13.90 17.85 -16.40
C TYR A 176 -15.08 17.32 -17.21
N ILE A 177 -16.31 17.77 -16.89
CA ILE A 177 -17.53 17.15 -17.43
C ILE A 177 -17.75 17.53 -18.89
N ASN A 178 -17.34 18.75 -19.31
CA ASN A 178 -17.39 19.21 -20.69
C ASN A 178 -15.97 19.52 -21.16
N SER A 179 -15.21 18.48 -21.46
CA SER A 179 -13.75 18.50 -21.63
C SER A 179 -13.21 19.52 -22.67
N SER A 180 -14.00 19.89 -23.65
CA SER A 180 -13.60 20.87 -24.70
C SER A 180 -14.12 22.28 -24.44
N TRP A 181 -15.17 22.44 -23.64
CA TRP A 181 -15.78 23.74 -23.37
C TRP A 181 -15.03 24.46 -22.24
N ALA A 182 -14.70 25.71 -22.50
CA ALA A 182 -14.00 26.58 -21.53
C ALA A 182 -12.67 26.02 -20.98
N SER A 183 -12.02 25.08 -21.67
CA SER A 183 -10.79 24.43 -21.21
C SER A 183 -9.65 25.42 -20.88
N TYR A 184 -9.53 26.50 -21.64
CA TYR A 184 -8.54 27.54 -21.34
C TYR A 184 -8.90 28.38 -20.11
N ILE A 185 -10.21 28.55 -19.82
CA ILE A 185 -10.68 29.34 -18.67
C ILE A 185 -10.62 28.47 -17.40
N LEU A 186 -11.18 27.28 -17.45
CA LEU A 186 -11.11 26.33 -16.34
C LEU A 186 -9.68 25.91 -16.04
N GLY A 187 -8.88 25.72 -17.10
CA GLY A 187 -7.55 25.17 -16.97
C GLY A 187 -7.57 23.69 -16.62
N TYR A 188 -6.54 23.24 -15.94
CA TYR A 188 -6.44 21.88 -15.48
C TYR A 188 -5.69 21.75 -14.15
N ALA A 189 -5.96 20.68 -13.43
CA ALA A 189 -5.25 20.26 -12.23
C ALA A 189 -4.78 18.81 -12.41
N ARG A 190 -3.62 18.49 -11.87
CA ARG A 190 -3.04 17.15 -11.90
C ARG A 190 -2.55 16.73 -10.52
N SER A 191 -2.38 15.43 -10.34
CA SER A 191 -1.76 14.91 -9.13
C SER A 191 -0.27 15.15 -9.15
N ASN A 192 0.29 15.65 -8.04
CA ASN A 192 1.72 15.69 -7.79
C ASN A 192 2.25 14.32 -7.33
N ASP A 193 3.56 14.23 -7.09
CA ASP A 193 4.21 12.99 -6.65
C ASP A 193 3.72 12.52 -5.27
N GLU A 194 3.17 13.41 -4.47
CA GLU A 194 2.59 13.13 -3.15
C GLU A 194 1.14 12.66 -3.22
N GLY A 195 0.50 12.72 -4.40
CA GLY A 195 -0.90 12.32 -4.61
C GLY A 195 -1.92 13.43 -4.38
N GLU A 196 -1.48 14.69 -4.13
CA GLU A 196 -2.35 15.86 -4.02
C GLU A 196 -2.70 16.41 -5.41
N ILE A 197 -3.95 16.82 -5.61
CA ILE A 197 -4.39 17.44 -6.86
C ILE A 197 -4.11 18.95 -6.82
N VAL A 198 -3.18 19.41 -7.65
CA VAL A 198 -2.72 20.80 -7.73
C VAL A 198 -3.17 21.43 -9.05
N GLY A 199 -3.70 22.65 -8.97
CA GLY A 199 -4.08 23.42 -10.15
C GLY A 199 -2.86 23.99 -10.88
N GLU A 200 -2.80 23.74 -12.19
CA GLU A 200 -1.66 24.14 -13.03
C GLU A 200 -1.98 25.34 -13.92
N MET A 201 -3.22 25.51 -14.32
CA MET A 201 -3.64 26.57 -15.24
C MET A 201 -5.10 27.01 -14.98
N GLY A 202 -5.45 28.22 -15.43
CA GLY A 202 -6.81 28.76 -15.42
C GLY A 202 -7.39 28.97 -14.02
N ILE A 203 -8.69 28.79 -13.88
CA ILE A 203 -9.42 28.89 -12.61
C ILE A 203 -8.86 27.89 -11.59
N GLU A 204 -8.49 26.69 -12.04
CA GLU A 204 -7.88 25.67 -11.19
C GLU A 204 -6.60 26.16 -10.51
N ALA A 205 -5.73 26.86 -11.22
CA ALA A 205 -4.52 27.44 -10.66
C ALA A 205 -4.80 28.70 -9.82
N TYR A 206 -5.68 29.58 -10.32
CA TYR A 206 -5.96 30.85 -9.66
C TYR A 206 -6.60 30.67 -8.28
N PHE A 207 -7.54 29.74 -8.16
CA PHE A 207 -8.21 29.39 -6.90
C PHE A 207 -7.63 28.12 -6.26
N ASN A 208 -6.35 27.84 -6.50
CA ASN A 208 -5.77 26.59 -6.00
C ASN A 208 -5.84 26.47 -4.49
N ASP A 209 -5.61 27.56 -3.76
CA ASP A 209 -5.57 27.53 -2.29
C ASP A 209 -6.96 27.30 -1.68
N GLU A 210 -8.02 27.81 -2.30
CA GLU A 210 -9.40 27.59 -1.90
C GLU A 210 -9.88 26.18 -2.28
N LEU A 211 -9.43 25.67 -3.43
CA LEU A 211 -9.87 24.39 -3.97
C LEU A 211 -9.17 23.20 -3.31
N LYS A 212 -7.90 23.32 -2.90
CA LYS A 212 -7.11 22.17 -2.40
C LYS A 212 -7.62 21.59 -1.09
N GLY A 213 -8.33 22.37 -0.27
CA GLY A 213 -8.78 21.96 1.07
C GLY A 213 -7.62 21.87 2.07
N THR A 214 -7.89 21.21 3.20
CA THR A 214 -6.91 20.99 4.27
C THR A 214 -6.73 19.49 4.49
N ASN A 215 -5.50 19.00 4.36
CA ASN A 215 -5.18 17.59 4.56
C ASN A 215 -5.34 17.19 6.02
N GLY A 216 -5.87 16.01 6.24
CA GLY A 216 -5.88 15.34 7.53
C GLY A 216 -4.73 14.34 7.65
N TYR A 217 -4.67 13.64 8.79
CA TYR A 217 -3.76 12.51 8.97
C TYR A 217 -4.41 11.47 9.90
N VAL A 218 -4.01 10.23 9.70
CA VAL A 218 -4.34 9.09 10.55
C VAL A 218 -3.06 8.62 11.22
N GLU A 219 -3.14 8.37 12.55
CA GLU A 219 -2.09 7.74 13.37
C GLU A 219 -2.43 6.29 13.68
#